data_564de31952950766522d94f6ecfaa29c
#
_entry.id   564de31952950766522d94f6ecfaa29c
#
_cell.length_a   1.000
_cell.length_b   1.000
_cell.length_c   1.000
_cell.angle_alpha   90.00
_cell.angle_beta   90.00
_cell.angle_gamma   90.00
#
_symmetry.space_group_name_H-M   'P 1'
#
loop_
_entity.id
_entity.type
_entity.pdbx_description
1 polymer ?
#
loop_
_entity_poly.entity_id
_entity_poly.type
_entity_poly.pdbx_seq_one_letter_code
_entity_poly.pdbx_strand_id
1 'polypeptide(L)'
;PDKFYEVSDILGLSHRNPLLENRYRNYPPFLKMSDRADIQEIAGDTDFHNMLVQQASLADIMKHPLGQKVMSNGELFDVLVNQTDLVDLRNFLENGESAVYDDEKILGRWELNGNALINYTKRNTAGIKSRELVALKTLVENYLDGSSLIAYTDNSYKIEAKEAPVVEEEEEAPRPEFNGGGFGGQPSMSPEMSARYGLGGRGSRAGGPQRSAASAPKPKVTPSINIGGEGNWERTAPGRYLLEIGGRKAQANFNKNRLLIKTQGMQLVFSRVY
;
A
#
# COMPACT_ATOMS: atom_id res chain seq x y z
N PRO A 1 -37.89 -12.95 -14.07
CA PRO A 1 -37.31 -14.30 -14.05
C PRO A 1 -36.01 -14.38 -14.83
N ASP A 2 -35.94 -13.78 -16.04
CA ASP A 2 -34.79 -13.92 -16.94
C ASP A 2 -33.49 -13.37 -16.37
N LYS A 3 -33.50 -12.18 -15.77
CA LYS A 3 -32.33 -11.58 -15.11
C LYS A 3 -31.78 -12.44 -13.97
N PHE A 4 -32.65 -13.14 -13.24
CA PHE A 4 -32.20 -14.01 -12.15
C PHE A 4 -31.39 -15.21 -12.67
N TYR A 5 -31.83 -15.81 -13.77
CA TYR A 5 -31.09 -16.91 -14.41
C TYR A 5 -29.77 -16.42 -14.99
N GLU A 6 -29.72 -15.25 -15.58
CA GLU A 6 -28.48 -14.64 -16.07
C GLU A 6 -27.48 -14.37 -14.95
N VAL A 7 -27.93 -13.83 -13.81
CA VAL A 7 -27.08 -13.64 -12.60
C VAL A 7 -26.57 -14.99 -12.08
N SER A 8 -27.45 -16.01 -12.02
CA SER A 8 -27.07 -17.36 -11.57
C SER A 8 -26.02 -17.99 -12.49
N ASP A 9 -26.18 -17.80 -13.81
CA ASP A 9 -25.21 -18.32 -14.80
C ASP A 9 -23.85 -17.63 -14.66
N ILE A 10 -23.84 -16.31 -14.47
CA ILE A 10 -22.62 -15.52 -14.29
C ILE A 10 -21.92 -15.93 -12.98
N LEU A 11 -22.66 -16.10 -11.88
CA LEU A 11 -22.13 -16.61 -10.62
C LEU A 11 -21.56 -18.04 -10.77
N GLY A 12 -22.26 -18.88 -11.52
CA GLY A 12 -21.78 -20.24 -11.83
C GLY A 12 -20.50 -20.25 -12.66
N LEU A 13 -20.34 -19.30 -13.58
CA LEU A 13 -19.10 -19.15 -14.35
C LEU A 13 -17.93 -18.71 -13.49
N SER A 14 -18.12 -17.71 -12.63
CA SER A 14 -17.08 -17.19 -11.75
C SER A 14 -16.57 -18.26 -10.79
N HIS A 15 -17.46 -19.13 -10.36
CA HIS A 15 -17.18 -20.22 -9.44
C HIS A 15 -16.27 -21.32 -10.00
N ARG A 16 -16.33 -21.55 -11.30
CA ARG A 16 -15.50 -22.56 -11.99
C ARG A 16 -14.08 -22.07 -12.32
N ASN A 17 -13.84 -20.78 -12.23
CA ASN A 17 -12.55 -20.19 -12.61
C ASN A 17 -12.10 -19.12 -11.60
N PRO A 18 -11.06 -19.41 -10.79
CA PRO A 18 -10.52 -18.45 -9.80
C PRO A 18 -10.08 -17.11 -10.39
N LEU A 19 -9.67 -17.09 -11.66
CA LEU A 19 -9.32 -15.83 -12.34
C LEU A 19 -10.54 -14.93 -12.54
N LEU A 20 -11.72 -15.53 -12.77
CA LEU A 20 -12.97 -14.78 -12.89
C LEU A 20 -13.41 -14.22 -11.54
N GLU A 21 -13.12 -14.91 -10.43
CA GLU A 21 -13.39 -14.38 -9.09
C GLU A 21 -12.66 -13.06 -8.85
N ASN A 22 -11.38 -12.98 -9.21
CA ASN A 22 -10.63 -11.74 -9.10
C ASN A 22 -11.20 -10.64 -10.00
N ARG A 23 -11.61 -10.96 -11.22
CA ARG A 23 -12.26 -10.00 -12.12
C ARG A 23 -13.59 -9.53 -11.55
N TYR A 24 -14.37 -10.43 -10.97
CA TYR A 24 -15.65 -10.10 -10.34
C TYR A 24 -15.49 -9.05 -9.23
N ARG A 25 -14.51 -9.25 -8.35
CA ARG A 25 -14.17 -8.29 -7.27
C ARG A 25 -13.70 -6.94 -7.80
N ASN A 26 -13.14 -6.90 -9.00
CA ASN A 26 -12.60 -5.68 -9.62
C ASN A 26 -13.59 -5.03 -10.62
N TYR A 27 -14.79 -5.59 -10.80
CA TYR A 27 -15.82 -4.95 -11.62
C TYR A 27 -16.26 -3.65 -10.96
N PRO A 28 -16.23 -2.49 -11.67
CA PRO A 28 -16.41 -1.18 -11.05
C PRO A 28 -17.65 -1.03 -10.17
N PRO A 29 -18.85 -1.48 -10.54
CA PRO A 29 -20.03 -1.43 -9.68
C PRO A 29 -19.90 -2.23 -8.38
N PHE A 30 -19.09 -3.29 -8.37
CA PHE A 30 -18.97 -4.17 -7.22
C PHE A 30 -17.86 -3.80 -6.24
N LEU A 31 -16.96 -2.90 -6.61
CA LEU A 31 -15.84 -2.49 -5.76
C LEU A 31 -16.30 -2.00 -4.40
N LYS A 32 -17.32 -1.13 -4.37
CA LYS A 32 -17.84 -0.58 -3.12
C LYS A 32 -18.53 -1.62 -2.25
N MET A 33 -19.16 -2.61 -2.88
CA MET A 33 -19.77 -3.74 -2.16
C MET A 33 -18.72 -4.69 -1.60
N SER A 34 -17.66 -4.99 -2.36
CA SER A 34 -16.62 -5.92 -1.93
C SER A 34 -15.86 -5.45 -0.70
N ASP A 35 -15.83 -4.15 -0.44
CA ASP A 35 -15.17 -3.56 0.73
C ASP A 35 -16.08 -3.50 1.98
N ARG A 36 -17.36 -3.85 1.84
CA ARG A 36 -18.31 -3.88 2.97
C ARG A 36 -18.03 -5.07 3.88
N ALA A 37 -18.02 -4.81 5.18
CA ALA A 37 -17.79 -5.85 6.20
C ALA A 37 -18.82 -7.00 6.15
N ASP A 38 -20.10 -6.69 5.83
CA ASP A 38 -21.15 -7.69 5.71
C ASP A 38 -20.93 -8.61 4.49
N ILE A 39 -20.40 -8.10 3.40
CA ILE A 39 -20.06 -8.89 2.21
C ILE A 39 -18.80 -9.72 2.44
N GLN A 40 -17.80 -9.17 3.12
CA GLN A 40 -16.60 -9.91 3.51
C GLN A 40 -16.93 -11.07 4.48
N GLU A 41 -17.86 -10.85 5.42
CA GLU A 41 -18.37 -11.92 6.29
C GLU A 41 -19.00 -13.05 5.48
N ILE A 42 -19.85 -12.71 4.50
CA ILE A 42 -20.50 -13.68 3.61
C ILE A 42 -19.46 -14.45 2.77
N ALA A 43 -18.48 -13.73 2.22
CA ALA A 43 -17.42 -14.33 1.42
C ALA A 43 -16.47 -15.24 2.25
N GLY A 44 -16.31 -14.94 3.55
CA GLY A 44 -15.49 -15.72 4.48
C GLY A 44 -16.17 -16.96 5.06
N ASP A 45 -17.48 -17.09 4.90
CA ASP A 45 -18.23 -18.25 5.44
C ASP A 45 -18.09 -19.45 4.50
N THR A 46 -17.35 -20.46 4.99
CA THR A 46 -17.02 -21.66 4.20
C THR A 46 -18.27 -22.51 3.91
N ASP A 47 -19.23 -22.56 4.82
CA ASP A 47 -20.42 -23.39 4.65
C ASP A 47 -21.35 -22.75 3.60
N PHE A 48 -21.56 -21.45 3.70
CA PHE A 48 -22.31 -20.71 2.69
C PHE A 48 -21.66 -20.77 1.31
N HIS A 49 -20.33 -20.61 1.26
CA HIS A 49 -19.55 -20.76 0.04
C HIS A 49 -19.74 -22.17 -0.59
N ASN A 50 -19.63 -23.24 0.21
CA ASN A 50 -19.84 -24.60 -0.25
C ASN A 50 -21.28 -24.84 -0.79
N MET A 51 -22.29 -24.24 -0.17
CA MET A 51 -23.67 -24.30 -0.68
C MET A 51 -23.79 -23.66 -2.08
N LEU A 52 -23.15 -22.53 -2.29
CA LEU A 52 -23.12 -21.87 -3.62
C LEU A 52 -22.38 -22.75 -4.64
N VAL A 53 -21.23 -23.34 -4.23
CA VAL A 53 -20.43 -24.26 -5.06
C VAL A 53 -21.23 -25.46 -5.50
N GLN A 54 -21.95 -26.07 -4.58
CA GLN A 54 -22.72 -27.26 -4.83
C GLN A 54 -24.05 -26.97 -5.55
N GLN A 55 -24.29 -25.71 -5.94
CA GLN A 55 -25.53 -25.26 -6.58
C GLN A 55 -26.77 -25.67 -5.75
N ALA A 56 -26.69 -25.46 -4.42
CA ALA A 56 -27.80 -25.71 -3.53
C ALA A 56 -29.05 -24.95 -4.02
N SER A 57 -30.22 -25.53 -3.75
CA SER A 57 -31.47 -24.88 -4.16
C SER A 57 -31.62 -23.50 -3.50
N LEU A 58 -32.28 -22.57 -4.20
CA LEU A 58 -32.59 -21.26 -3.61
C LEU A 58 -33.30 -21.39 -2.25
N ALA A 59 -34.15 -22.41 -2.10
CA ALA A 59 -34.84 -22.66 -0.84
C ALA A 59 -33.88 -23.06 0.30
N ASP A 60 -32.79 -23.75 -0.01
CA ASP A 60 -31.79 -24.12 0.98
C ASP A 60 -30.85 -22.94 1.30
N ILE A 61 -30.48 -22.17 0.28
CA ILE A 61 -29.73 -20.91 0.46
C ILE A 61 -30.52 -19.95 1.37
N MET A 62 -31.84 -19.84 1.17
CA MET A 62 -32.71 -19.00 2.00
C MET A 62 -32.89 -19.49 3.44
N LYS A 63 -32.62 -20.76 3.73
CA LYS A 63 -32.61 -21.26 5.13
C LYS A 63 -31.31 -20.88 5.86
N HIS A 64 -30.25 -20.62 5.14
CA HIS A 64 -28.98 -20.20 5.73
C HIS A 64 -29.09 -18.76 6.25
N PRO A 65 -28.57 -18.43 7.46
CA PRO A 65 -28.65 -17.07 8.03
C PRO A 65 -28.09 -16.00 7.10
N LEU A 66 -26.97 -16.29 6.45
CA LEU A 66 -26.33 -15.38 5.48
C LEU A 66 -27.16 -15.24 4.21
N GLY A 67 -27.81 -16.30 3.72
CA GLY A 67 -28.75 -16.24 2.60
C GLY A 67 -29.88 -15.28 2.88
N GLN A 68 -30.47 -15.36 4.07
CA GLN A 68 -31.50 -14.41 4.52
C GLN A 68 -30.95 -12.97 4.61
N LYS A 69 -29.74 -12.80 5.14
CA LYS A 69 -29.09 -11.49 5.24
C LYS A 69 -28.86 -10.86 3.86
N VAL A 70 -28.39 -11.63 2.86
CA VAL A 70 -28.23 -11.16 1.48
C VAL A 70 -29.56 -10.75 0.87
N MET A 71 -30.59 -11.59 0.98
CA MET A 71 -31.90 -11.33 0.38
C MET A 71 -32.68 -10.19 1.07
N SER A 72 -32.42 -9.95 2.35
CA SER A 72 -33.01 -8.81 3.07
C SER A 72 -32.27 -7.49 2.84
N ASN A 73 -31.07 -7.54 2.24
CA ASN A 73 -30.30 -6.36 1.90
C ASN A 73 -30.77 -5.77 0.56
N GLY A 74 -31.75 -4.85 0.63
CA GLY A 74 -32.34 -4.22 -0.55
C GLY A 74 -31.34 -3.47 -1.42
N GLU A 75 -30.29 -2.89 -0.85
CA GLU A 75 -29.23 -2.20 -1.56
C GLU A 75 -28.39 -3.18 -2.41
N LEU A 76 -28.00 -4.30 -1.81
CA LEU A 76 -27.27 -5.35 -2.52
C LEU A 76 -28.07 -5.91 -3.68
N PHE A 77 -29.35 -6.17 -3.45
CA PHE A 77 -30.26 -6.65 -4.49
C PHE A 77 -30.44 -5.62 -5.61
N ASP A 78 -30.58 -4.35 -5.27
CA ASP A 78 -30.75 -3.28 -6.25
C ASP A 78 -29.52 -3.15 -7.16
N VAL A 79 -28.32 -3.16 -6.58
CA VAL A 79 -27.07 -3.10 -7.36
C VAL A 79 -26.94 -4.32 -8.27
N LEU A 80 -27.18 -5.52 -7.77
CA LEU A 80 -27.02 -6.75 -8.56
C LEU A 80 -28.05 -6.88 -9.71
N VAL A 81 -29.28 -6.46 -9.47
CA VAL A 81 -30.39 -6.72 -10.39
C VAL A 81 -30.77 -5.51 -11.26
N ASN A 82 -30.73 -4.32 -10.68
CA ASN A 82 -31.21 -3.11 -11.35
C ASN A 82 -30.10 -2.23 -11.92
N GLN A 83 -28.98 -2.12 -11.19
CA GLN A 83 -27.89 -1.21 -11.57
C GLN A 83 -26.80 -1.89 -12.40
N THR A 84 -26.72 -3.24 -12.37
CA THR A 84 -25.70 -3.98 -13.11
C THR A 84 -26.16 -4.26 -14.54
N ASP A 85 -25.36 -3.84 -15.51
CA ASP A 85 -25.47 -4.31 -16.88
C ASP A 85 -24.84 -5.71 -16.98
N LEU A 86 -25.69 -6.73 -17.09
CA LEU A 86 -25.25 -8.13 -17.11
C LEU A 86 -24.45 -8.48 -18.38
N VAL A 87 -24.71 -7.79 -19.50
CA VAL A 87 -23.95 -7.97 -20.74
C VAL A 87 -22.55 -7.41 -20.57
N ASP A 88 -22.42 -6.21 -20.00
CA ASP A 88 -21.13 -5.60 -19.71
C ASP A 88 -20.36 -6.39 -18.67
N LEU A 89 -21.02 -6.86 -17.60
CA LEU A 89 -20.41 -7.71 -16.59
C LEU A 89 -19.83 -9.00 -17.20
N ARG A 90 -20.59 -9.69 -18.07
CA ARG A 90 -20.12 -10.89 -18.76
C ARG A 90 -18.87 -10.59 -19.60
N ASN A 91 -18.91 -9.50 -20.38
CA ASN A 91 -17.78 -9.08 -21.20
C ASN A 91 -16.54 -8.76 -20.33
N PHE A 92 -16.74 -8.07 -19.21
CA PHE A 92 -15.67 -7.79 -18.25
C PHE A 92 -15.08 -9.06 -17.63
N LEU A 93 -15.91 -10.04 -17.29
CA LEU A 93 -15.45 -11.32 -16.75
C LEU A 93 -14.65 -12.13 -17.79
N GLU A 94 -15.07 -12.13 -19.04
CA GLU A 94 -14.40 -12.88 -20.12
C GLU A 94 -13.11 -12.20 -20.59
N ASN A 95 -13.13 -10.89 -20.79
CA ASN A 95 -12.07 -10.14 -21.47
C ASN A 95 -11.29 -9.19 -20.52
N GLY A 96 -11.85 -8.82 -19.39
CA GLY A 96 -11.28 -7.81 -18.48
C GLY A 96 -11.52 -6.37 -18.94
N GLU A 97 -12.43 -6.15 -19.90
CA GLU A 97 -12.76 -4.86 -20.48
C GLU A 97 -14.25 -4.59 -20.29
N SER A 98 -14.60 -3.34 -19.96
CA SER A 98 -15.97 -2.86 -19.81
C SER A 98 -16.26 -1.77 -20.82
N ALA A 99 -17.31 -1.96 -21.63
CA ALA A 99 -17.75 -0.93 -22.58
C ALA A 99 -18.35 0.29 -21.84
N VAL A 100 -18.92 0.07 -20.67
CA VAL A 100 -19.58 1.12 -19.87
C VAL A 100 -18.59 1.94 -19.06
N TYR A 101 -17.59 1.28 -18.45
CA TYR A 101 -16.69 1.90 -17.47
C TYR A 101 -15.27 2.17 -17.97
N ASP A 102 -14.92 1.71 -19.16
CA ASP A 102 -13.56 1.88 -19.71
C ASP A 102 -13.22 3.32 -20.11
N ASP A 103 -14.20 4.18 -20.27
CA ASP A 103 -13.97 5.62 -20.48
C ASP A 103 -13.37 6.29 -19.23
N GLU A 104 -13.73 5.82 -18.05
CA GLU A 104 -13.21 6.29 -16.78
C GLU A 104 -12.04 5.42 -16.34
N LYS A 105 -10.87 5.68 -16.89
CA LYS A 105 -9.65 4.87 -16.68
C LYS A 105 -9.18 4.78 -15.23
N ILE A 106 -9.66 5.70 -14.36
CA ILE A 106 -9.31 5.68 -12.93
C ILE A 106 -10.04 4.59 -12.15
N LEU A 107 -11.24 4.19 -12.61
CA LEU A 107 -12.06 3.20 -11.92
C LEU A 107 -11.32 1.88 -11.72
N GLY A 108 -11.48 1.29 -10.55
CA GLY A 108 -10.88 0.00 -10.22
C GLY A 108 -9.96 0.06 -9.02
N ARG A 109 -9.28 -1.05 -8.80
CA ARG A 109 -8.30 -1.22 -7.72
C ARG A 109 -6.89 -1.07 -8.27
N TRP A 110 -6.10 -0.30 -7.57
CA TRP A 110 -4.73 0.05 -7.91
C TRP A 110 -3.81 -0.23 -6.74
N GLU A 111 -2.65 -0.79 -7.01
CA GLU A 111 -1.62 -1.05 -6.00
C GLU A 111 -0.39 -0.18 -6.28
N LEU A 112 0.16 0.43 -5.26
CA LEU A 112 1.36 1.23 -5.38
C LEU A 112 2.55 0.32 -5.69
N ASN A 113 3.19 0.60 -6.82
CA ASN A 113 4.34 -0.14 -7.28
C ASN A 113 5.62 0.59 -6.89
N GLY A 114 6.22 0.20 -5.77
CA GLY A 114 7.42 0.81 -5.21
C GLY A 114 8.60 0.79 -6.19
N ASN A 115 8.81 -0.32 -6.88
CA ASN A 115 9.88 -0.44 -7.88
C ASN A 115 9.67 0.51 -9.07
N ALA A 116 8.43 0.63 -9.55
CA ALA A 116 8.10 1.55 -10.63
C ALA A 116 8.29 3.01 -10.20
N LEU A 117 7.94 3.35 -8.96
CA LEU A 117 8.16 4.67 -8.37
C LEU A 117 9.65 5.02 -8.31
N ILE A 118 10.48 4.13 -7.77
CA ILE A 118 11.94 4.33 -7.68
C ILE A 118 12.55 4.52 -9.07
N ASN A 119 12.18 3.65 -10.01
CA ASN A 119 12.68 3.73 -11.40
C ASN A 119 12.20 5.01 -12.10
N TYR A 120 10.97 5.42 -11.88
CA TYR A 120 10.43 6.66 -12.41
C TYR A 120 11.21 7.86 -11.88
N THR A 121 11.41 7.95 -10.56
CA THR A 121 12.15 9.03 -9.91
C THR A 121 13.59 9.09 -10.42
N LYS A 122 14.26 7.94 -10.52
CA LYS A 122 15.63 7.86 -11.05
C LYS A 122 15.76 8.41 -12.49
N ARG A 123 14.75 8.16 -13.33
CA ARG A 123 14.77 8.62 -14.74
C ARG A 123 14.44 10.10 -14.89
N ASN A 124 13.59 10.63 -14.02
CA ASN A 124 13.05 11.98 -14.17
C ASN A 124 13.74 13.02 -13.26
N THR A 125 14.62 12.58 -12.34
CA THR A 125 15.40 13.47 -11.50
C THR A 125 16.86 13.43 -11.93
N ALA A 126 17.27 14.43 -12.72
CA ALA A 126 18.65 14.54 -13.12
C ALA A 126 19.56 14.77 -11.91
N GLY A 127 20.63 13.97 -11.79
CA GLY A 127 21.63 14.16 -10.74
C GLY A 127 21.23 13.66 -9.34
N ILE A 128 20.19 12.82 -9.21
CA ILE A 128 19.83 12.20 -7.94
C ILE A 128 21.05 11.46 -7.35
N LYS A 129 21.40 11.78 -6.13
CA LYS A 129 22.55 11.17 -5.45
C LYS A 129 22.20 9.77 -4.95
N SER A 130 23.19 8.88 -4.91
CA SER A 130 23.00 7.51 -4.42
C SER A 130 22.39 7.47 -3.01
N ARG A 131 22.76 8.39 -2.11
CA ARG A 131 22.20 8.49 -0.76
C ARG A 131 20.71 8.84 -0.77
N GLU A 132 20.28 9.73 -1.66
CA GLU A 132 18.87 10.12 -1.82
C GLU A 132 18.05 8.96 -2.37
N LEU A 133 18.63 8.19 -3.30
CA LEU A 133 17.99 7.01 -3.87
C LEU A 133 17.80 5.91 -2.81
N VAL A 134 18.80 5.69 -1.95
CA VAL A 134 18.69 4.74 -0.83
C VAL A 134 17.63 5.20 0.16
N ALA A 135 17.61 6.48 0.53
CA ALA A 135 16.58 7.04 1.41
C ALA A 135 15.18 6.90 0.82
N LEU A 136 15.02 7.16 -0.48
CA LEU A 136 13.76 6.95 -1.19
C LEU A 136 13.33 5.48 -1.16
N LYS A 137 14.27 4.56 -1.41
CA LYS A 137 14.00 3.12 -1.38
C LYS A 137 13.49 2.68 0.00
N THR A 138 14.18 3.06 1.08
CA THR A 138 13.76 2.76 2.45
C THR A 138 12.38 3.34 2.77
N LEU A 139 12.10 4.57 2.34
CA LEU A 139 10.81 5.21 2.53
C LEU A 139 9.69 4.45 1.78
N VAL A 140 9.93 4.08 0.53
CA VAL A 140 8.97 3.32 -0.28
C VAL A 140 8.69 1.97 0.35
N GLU A 141 9.71 1.20 0.70
CA GLU A 141 9.57 -0.15 1.26
C GLU A 141 8.85 -0.16 2.62
N ASN A 142 9.11 0.84 3.45
CA ASN A 142 8.54 0.88 4.80
C ASN A 142 7.14 1.48 4.86
N TYR A 143 6.80 2.46 4.02
CA TYR A 143 5.60 3.27 4.19
C TYR A 143 4.66 3.30 3.00
N LEU A 144 5.12 2.98 1.81
CA LEU A 144 4.33 3.17 0.58
C LEU A 144 4.01 1.89 -0.16
N ASP A 145 4.98 0.98 -0.27
CA ASP A 145 4.83 -0.25 -1.05
C ASP A 145 3.73 -1.15 -0.48
N GLY A 146 2.80 -1.59 -1.32
CA GLY A 146 1.61 -2.32 -0.90
C GLY A 146 0.42 -1.44 -0.48
N SER A 147 0.55 -0.10 -0.55
CA SER A 147 -0.62 0.77 -0.40
C SER A 147 -1.54 0.62 -1.60
N SER A 148 -2.86 0.63 -1.37
CA SER A 148 -3.87 0.49 -2.42
C SER A 148 -4.68 1.77 -2.60
N LEU A 149 -5.11 2.04 -3.84
CA LEU A 149 -6.09 3.04 -4.17
C LEU A 149 -7.26 2.36 -4.86
N ILE A 150 -8.47 2.64 -4.41
CA ILE A 150 -9.70 2.14 -5.01
C ILE A 150 -10.52 3.34 -5.45
N ALA A 151 -10.88 3.41 -6.71
CA ALA A 151 -11.75 4.44 -7.24
C ALA A 151 -13.09 3.85 -7.65
N TYR A 152 -14.17 4.44 -7.15
CA TYR A 152 -15.54 3.96 -7.29
C TYR A 152 -16.32 4.74 -8.33
N THR A 153 -17.42 4.15 -8.80
CA THR A 153 -18.32 4.73 -9.83
C THR A 153 -19.08 5.96 -9.35
N ASP A 154 -19.20 6.20 -8.05
CA ASP A 154 -19.83 7.39 -7.47
C ASP A 154 -18.87 8.57 -7.32
N ASN A 155 -17.74 8.53 -8.02
CA ASN A 155 -16.66 9.51 -7.96
C ASN A 155 -15.94 9.59 -6.60
N SER A 156 -16.19 8.66 -5.70
CA SER A 156 -15.41 8.54 -4.48
C SER A 156 -14.16 7.70 -4.70
N TYR A 157 -13.18 7.86 -3.83
CA TYR A 157 -12.01 6.99 -3.77
C TYR A 157 -11.60 6.73 -2.32
N LYS A 158 -10.88 5.65 -2.12
CA LYS A 158 -10.25 5.27 -0.86
C LYS A 158 -8.79 4.91 -1.11
N ILE A 159 -7.88 5.45 -0.30
CA ILE A 159 -6.48 5.04 -0.27
C ILE A 159 -6.20 4.36 1.06
N GLU A 160 -5.85 3.10 1.01
CA GLU A 160 -5.38 2.33 2.14
C GLU A 160 -3.85 2.39 2.14
N ALA A 161 -3.31 3.19 3.05
CA ALA A 161 -1.86 3.26 3.23
C ALA A 161 -1.37 2.00 3.94
N LYS A 162 -0.16 1.57 3.61
CA LYS A 162 0.52 0.55 4.38
C LYS A 162 0.67 1.01 5.82
N GLU A 163 0.35 0.14 6.76
CA GLU A 163 0.61 0.40 8.17
C GLU A 163 2.12 0.62 8.38
N ALA A 164 2.44 1.76 8.99
CA ALA A 164 3.82 2.04 9.35
C ALA A 164 4.30 0.94 10.31
N PRO A 165 5.53 0.41 10.13
CA PRO A 165 6.07 -0.53 11.09
C PRO A 165 6.03 0.11 12.48
N VAL A 166 5.43 -0.57 13.44
CA VAL A 166 5.46 -0.17 14.84
C VAL A 166 6.94 -0.21 15.24
N VAL A 167 7.55 0.96 15.36
CA VAL A 167 8.85 1.07 15.99
C VAL A 167 8.56 0.84 17.48
N GLU A 168 8.72 -0.38 17.95
CA GLU A 168 8.87 -0.61 19.38
C GLU A 168 10.03 0.31 19.79
N GLU A 169 9.74 1.36 20.56
CA GLU A 169 10.77 2.09 21.27
C GLU A 169 11.40 1.03 22.16
N GLU A 170 12.55 0.48 21.72
CA GLU A 170 13.43 -0.22 22.63
C GLU A 170 13.66 0.77 23.78
N GLU A 171 13.00 0.53 24.93
CA GLU A 171 13.37 1.19 26.16
C GLU A 171 14.88 1.09 26.22
N GLU A 172 15.55 2.23 26.07
CA GLU A 172 17.02 2.27 26.20
C GLU A 172 17.33 1.59 27.53
N ALA A 173 17.78 0.34 27.44
CA ALA A 173 18.28 -0.38 28.62
C ALA A 173 19.21 0.59 29.34
N PRO A 174 19.02 0.83 30.64
CA PRO A 174 19.80 1.82 31.38
C PRO A 174 21.27 1.53 31.10
N ARG A 175 21.92 2.48 30.43
CA ARG A 175 23.35 2.37 30.12
C ARG A 175 24.05 2.05 31.42
N PRO A 176 24.80 0.93 31.50
CA PRO A 176 25.56 0.65 32.71
C PRO A 176 26.43 1.89 32.98
N GLU A 177 26.17 2.54 34.11
CA GLU A 177 27.04 3.58 34.59
C GLU A 177 28.44 2.96 34.75
N PHE A 178 29.29 3.25 33.79
CA PHE A 178 30.70 2.90 33.87
C PHE A 178 31.27 3.75 34.99
N ASN A 179 31.11 3.22 36.21
CA ASN A 179 31.72 3.77 37.40
C ASN A 179 33.23 3.67 37.17
N GLY A 180 33.84 4.80 36.86
CA GLY A 180 35.28 4.94 36.59
C GLY A 180 36.12 4.54 37.80
N GLY A 181 36.18 3.23 38.01
CA GLY A 181 37.14 2.64 38.91
C GLY A 181 38.54 2.82 38.34
N GLY A 182 39.28 3.76 38.90
CA GLY A 182 40.63 4.04 38.50
C GLY A 182 41.52 2.79 38.64
N PHE A 183 41.92 2.23 37.52
CA PHE A 183 43.08 1.35 37.45
C PHE A 183 44.33 2.24 37.33
N GLY A 184 44.72 2.79 38.46
CA GLY A 184 46.08 3.27 38.70
C GLY A 184 47.02 2.07 38.83
N GLY A 185 47.76 1.78 37.82
CA GLY A 185 48.76 0.73 37.83
C GLY A 185 49.49 0.67 36.49
N GLN A 186 50.29 1.69 36.20
CA GLN A 186 51.32 1.54 35.17
C GLN A 186 52.44 0.70 35.77
N PRO A 187 52.75 -0.48 35.21
CA PRO A 187 54.03 -1.13 35.54
C PRO A 187 55.16 -0.24 34.99
N SER A 188 55.94 0.28 35.84
CA SER A 188 57.20 0.96 35.53
C SER A 188 58.13 -0.01 34.80
N MET A 189 58.25 0.18 33.47
CA MET A 189 59.27 -0.52 32.69
C MET A 189 60.64 0.02 33.11
N SER A 190 61.53 -0.91 33.50
CA SER A 190 62.92 -0.61 33.81
C SER A 190 63.66 0.02 32.60
N PRO A 191 64.62 0.94 32.85
CA PRO A 191 65.35 1.68 31.82
C PRO A 191 66.08 0.81 30.78
N GLU A 192 66.38 -0.43 31.11
CA GLU A 192 67.13 -1.34 30.23
C GLU A 192 66.42 -1.89 29.05
N MET A 193 65.08 -1.86 29.06
CA MET A 193 64.30 -2.36 27.93
C MET A 193 64.07 -1.30 26.82
N SER A 194 64.21 -0.02 27.12
CA SER A 194 64.05 1.07 26.19
C SER A 194 65.19 1.19 25.16
N ALA A 195 66.37 0.64 25.47
CA ALA A 195 67.54 0.71 24.58
C ALA A 195 67.50 -0.32 23.40
N ARG A 196 66.69 -1.38 23.52
CA ARG A 196 66.66 -2.46 22.53
C ARG A 196 65.70 -2.28 21.37
N TYR A 197 64.79 -1.35 21.45
CA TYR A 197 63.74 -1.16 20.38
C TYR A 197 63.83 0.18 19.67
N GLY A 198 64.95 0.83 19.62
CA GLY A 198 65.28 1.86 18.61
C GLY A 198 64.19 2.94 18.38
N LEU A 199 63.41 3.29 19.36
CA LEU A 199 62.43 4.38 19.24
C LEU A 199 63.07 5.70 19.61
N GLY A 200 63.97 6.13 18.75
CA GLY A 200 64.60 7.43 18.78
C GLY A 200 63.65 8.50 18.34
N GLY A 201 63.42 9.41 19.22
CA GLY A 201 62.96 10.75 19.24
C GLY A 201 62.35 11.38 17.98
N ARG A 202 61.35 12.12 18.18
CA ARG A 202 61.28 13.58 17.91
C ARG A 202 59.82 14.06 18.01
N GLY A 203 59.66 15.12 18.71
CA GLY A 203 58.70 16.15 18.40
C GLY A 203 57.51 16.29 19.33
N SER A 204 57.74 16.97 20.42
CA SER A 204 56.71 17.71 21.13
C SER A 204 55.93 18.59 20.15
N ARG A 205 54.67 18.30 19.92
CA ARG A 205 53.70 19.27 19.42
C ARG A 205 52.50 19.26 20.37
N ALA A 206 52.56 20.25 21.27
CA ALA A 206 51.39 20.72 22.00
C ALA A 206 50.30 21.14 20.99
N GLY A 207 49.10 20.76 21.24
CA GLY A 207 47.94 21.17 20.42
C GLY A 207 47.00 20.00 20.15
N GLY A 208 46.48 19.34 21.19
CA GLY A 208 45.35 18.43 21.06
C GLY A 208 44.13 19.24 20.64
N PRO A 209 43.46 18.92 19.52
CA PRO A 209 42.18 19.54 19.25
C PRO A 209 41.19 19.13 20.33
N GLN A 210 40.68 20.13 21.04
CA GLN A 210 39.52 20.00 21.91
C GLN A 210 38.46 19.20 21.11
N ARG A 211 38.19 17.97 21.51
CA ARG A 211 37.04 17.22 21.07
C ARG A 211 35.82 18.02 21.49
N SER A 212 35.29 18.79 20.56
CA SER A 212 33.96 19.36 20.69
C SER A 212 33.02 18.25 21.11
N ALA A 213 32.32 18.46 22.22
CA ALA A 213 31.30 17.58 22.73
C ALA A 213 30.39 17.22 21.50
N ALA A 214 30.38 15.95 21.16
CA ALA A 214 29.50 15.46 20.10
C ALA A 214 28.07 15.87 20.48
N SER A 215 27.55 16.85 19.80
CA SER A 215 26.15 17.21 19.92
C SER A 215 25.30 15.95 19.72
N ALA A 216 24.44 15.68 20.69
CA ALA A 216 23.52 14.57 20.65
C ALA A 216 22.86 14.49 19.26
N PRO A 217 22.73 13.30 18.68
CA PRO A 217 22.11 13.17 17.38
C PRO A 217 20.70 13.78 17.45
N LYS A 218 20.47 14.82 16.67
CA LYS A 218 19.13 15.40 16.53
C LYS A 218 18.17 14.27 16.13
N PRO A 219 17.01 14.16 16.77
CA PRO A 219 16.04 13.16 16.41
C PRO A 219 15.76 13.27 14.90
N LYS A 220 15.98 12.18 14.18
CA LYS A 220 15.63 12.11 12.77
C LYS A 220 14.11 12.20 12.70
N VAL A 221 13.60 13.39 12.38
CA VAL A 221 12.20 13.55 12.05
C VAL A 221 11.93 12.69 10.82
N THR A 222 11.32 11.54 11.06
CA THR A 222 10.85 10.67 9.97
C THR A 222 9.73 11.43 9.28
N PRO A 223 9.82 11.73 7.98
CA PRO A 223 8.73 12.41 7.31
C PRO A 223 7.49 11.51 7.35
N SER A 224 6.47 11.91 8.08
CA SER A 224 5.19 11.23 8.07
C SER A 224 4.51 11.50 6.73
N ILE A 225 4.69 10.60 5.76
CA ILE A 225 3.97 10.67 4.50
C ILE A 225 2.66 9.92 4.72
N ASN A 226 1.61 10.68 5.01
CA ASN A 226 0.27 10.14 5.05
C ASN A 226 -0.37 10.30 3.66
N ILE A 227 -0.47 9.20 2.94
CA ILE A 227 -1.19 9.12 1.65
C ILE A 227 -2.58 8.51 1.82
N GLY A 228 -2.87 7.89 2.97
CA GLY A 228 -4.15 7.25 3.25
C GLY A 228 -5.28 8.25 3.39
N GLY A 229 -6.50 7.81 3.09
CA GLY A 229 -7.71 8.60 3.26
C GLY A 229 -8.75 8.32 2.18
N GLU A 230 -9.91 8.92 2.39
CA GLU A 230 -11.05 8.86 1.48
C GLU A 230 -11.32 10.26 0.93
N GLY A 231 -11.90 10.34 -0.27
CA GLY A 231 -12.24 11.60 -0.89
C GLY A 231 -12.95 11.40 -2.22
N ASN A 232 -13.07 12.48 -2.98
CA ASN A 232 -13.69 12.45 -4.29
C ASN A 232 -12.64 12.68 -5.38
N TRP A 233 -12.84 12.04 -6.52
CA TRP A 233 -12.08 12.31 -7.72
C TRP A 233 -12.95 13.05 -8.74
N GLU A 234 -12.31 13.90 -9.53
CA GLU A 234 -12.95 14.66 -10.59
C GLU A 234 -12.16 14.49 -11.88
N ARG A 235 -12.86 14.22 -12.99
CA ARG A 235 -12.25 14.17 -14.32
C ARG A 235 -12.00 15.57 -14.86
N THR A 236 -10.76 15.91 -15.12
CA THR A 236 -10.37 17.20 -15.69
C THR A 236 -10.16 17.15 -17.19
N ALA A 237 -9.76 15.99 -17.73
CA ALA A 237 -9.61 15.72 -19.15
C ALA A 237 -9.55 14.20 -19.37
N PRO A 238 -9.62 13.69 -20.60
CA PRO A 238 -9.44 12.26 -20.86
C PRO A 238 -8.16 11.71 -20.24
N GLY A 239 -8.30 10.73 -19.33
CA GLY A 239 -7.20 10.13 -18.57
C GLY A 239 -6.51 11.06 -17.57
N ARG A 240 -7.12 12.20 -17.24
CA ARG A 240 -6.60 13.13 -16.21
C ARG A 240 -7.65 13.37 -15.15
N TYR A 241 -7.23 13.25 -13.91
CA TYR A 241 -8.11 13.35 -12.75
C TYR A 241 -7.50 14.23 -11.67
N LEU A 242 -8.34 14.79 -10.84
CA LEU A 242 -7.98 15.53 -9.65
C LEU A 242 -8.49 14.75 -8.44
N LEU A 243 -7.61 14.52 -7.46
CA LEU A 243 -7.92 13.89 -6.18
C LEU A 243 -7.50 14.84 -5.04
N GLU A 244 -8.04 14.62 -3.85
CA GLU A 244 -7.60 15.35 -2.67
C GLU A 244 -6.92 14.37 -1.69
N ILE A 245 -5.58 14.37 -1.66
CA ILE A 245 -4.78 13.46 -0.83
C ILE A 245 -4.14 14.23 0.31
N GLY A 246 -4.44 13.84 1.56
CA GLY A 246 -3.92 14.50 2.75
C GLY A 246 -4.28 16.00 2.81
N GLY A 247 -5.52 16.36 2.41
CA GLY A 247 -6.02 17.73 2.38
C GLY A 247 -5.42 18.60 1.27
N ARG A 248 -4.77 18.00 0.27
CA ARG A 248 -4.16 18.70 -0.87
C ARG A 248 -4.61 18.14 -2.20
N LYS A 249 -4.82 19.01 -3.16
CA LYS A 249 -5.15 18.64 -4.53
C LYS A 249 -3.95 17.92 -5.18
N ALA A 250 -4.18 16.72 -5.69
CA ALA A 250 -3.22 15.87 -6.38
C ALA A 250 -3.71 15.61 -7.81
N GLN A 251 -2.82 15.75 -8.78
CA GLN A 251 -3.14 15.42 -10.18
C GLN A 251 -2.80 13.96 -10.46
N ALA A 252 -3.77 13.23 -10.97
CA ALA A 252 -3.60 11.87 -11.43
C ALA A 252 -3.68 11.81 -12.96
N ASN A 253 -2.73 11.11 -13.57
CA ASN A 253 -2.67 10.91 -15.01
C ASN A 253 -2.60 9.42 -15.31
N PHE A 254 -3.48 8.96 -16.17
CA PHE A 254 -3.45 7.60 -16.68
C PHE A 254 -2.44 7.50 -17.82
N ASN A 255 -1.52 6.56 -17.72
CA ASN A 255 -0.54 6.28 -18.76
C ASN A 255 -0.39 4.77 -18.95
N LYS A 256 -0.92 4.25 -20.05
CA LYS A 256 -1.03 2.82 -20.32
C LYS A 256 -1.80 2.13 -19.18
N ASN A 257 -1.17 1.18 -18.45
CA ASN A 257 -1.76 0.48 -17.30
C ASN A 257 -1.26 1.02 -15.96
N ARG A 258 -0.89 2.31 -15.90
CA ARG A 258 -0.39 2.95 -14.70
C ARG A 258 -1.12 4.23 -14.42
N LEU A 259 -1.44 4.45 -13.15
CA LEU A 259 -1.97 5.70 -12.64
C LEU A 259 -0.81 6.45 -11.95
N LEU A 260 -0.48 7.61 -12.47
CA LEU A 260 0.59 8.46 -11.98
C LEU A 260 -0.03 9.60 -11.19
N ILE A 261 0.18 9.64 -9.87
CA ILE A 261 -0.38 10.68 -8.99
C ILE A 261 0.75 11.58 -8.50
N LYS A 262 0.66 12.87 -8.82
CA LYS A 262 1.63 13.87 -8.38
C LYS A 262 1.11 14.56 -7.12
N THR A 263 1.75 14.33 -5.99
CA THR A 263 1.41 14.92 -4.70
C THR A 263 2.65 15.22 -3.87
N GLN A 264 2.64 16.28 -3.08
CA GLN A 264 3.69 16.66 -2.12
C GLN A 264 5.13 16.65 -2.68
N GLY A 265 5.30 16.99 -3.97
CA GLY A 265 6.61 16.96 -4.62
C GLY A 265 7.09 15.56 -5.03
N MET A 266 6.28 14.54 -4.78
CA MET A 266 6.54 13.15 -5.15
C MET A 266 5.56 12.70 -6.23
N GLN A 267 5.97 11.76 -7.05
CA GLN A 267 5.09 11.10 -8.00
C GLN A 267 4.89 9.65 -7.62
N LEU A 268 3.68 9.34 -7.18
CA LEU A 268 3.27 7.97 -6.87
C LEU A 268 2.95 7.24 -8.18
N VAL A 269 3.31 5.97 -8.26
CA VAL A 269 3.07 5.12 -9.42
C VAL A 269 2.26 3.91 -8.98
N PHE A 270 1.02 3.85 -9.41
CA PHE A 270 0.12 2.74 -9.16
C PHE A 270 -0.01 1.86 -10.39
N SER A 271 -0.08 0.55 -10.19
CA SER A 271 -0.38 -0.46 -11.21
C SER A 271 -1.76 -1.02 -10.97
N ARG A 272 -2.52 -1.29 -12.04
CA ARG A 272 -3.87 -1.86 -11.93
C ARG A 272 -3.79 -3.29 -11.41
N VAL A 273 -4.67 -3.62 -10.49
CA VAL A 273 -4.90 -5.00 -10.01
C VAL A 273 -6.04 -5.58 -10.83
N TYR A 274 -5.84 -6.78 -11.38
CA TYR A 274 -6.82 -7.48 -12.22
C TYR A 274 -7.30 -8.76 -11.52
#